data_50319a233e42b4620dd4b39805a9f91e
#
_entry.id   50319a233e42b4620dd4b39805a9f91e
#
_cell.length_a   1.000
_cell.length_b   1.000
_cell.length_c   1.000
_cell.angle_alpha   90.00
_cell.angle_beta   90.00
_cell.angle_gamma   90.00
#
_symmetry.space_group_name_H-M   'P 1'
#
loop_
_entity.id
_entity.type
_entity.pdbx_description
1 polymer ?
#
loop_
_entity_poly.entity_id
_entity_poly.type
_entity_poly.pdbx_seq_one_letter_code
_entity_poly.pdbx_strand_id
1 'polypeptide(L)'
;MGKSNEPIWFNENKVTTLNADTYQTIKTNKVEPGTDASVRTVHLGENSPIKIMVCTPCHSDVSMHYCQAVLKFQMECWQKKIMVSFTLLKSSLVTQGRNLCVAEMLNGPENYTHLLFIDSDIDFNSSTIFKMLEKDKDIISCPYPMKDLNWDKMWRRTTIKENAVTKAEELATAGYTFPVKVKDPHSITVDKGVIELTHAPTGCMLIKREVFDKMIKAYPELEIFQPTIINGKEVKKDNMYNLFDTLHDIKTKRYFGEDFGFCQRWA
;
A
#
# COMPACT_ATOMS: atom_id res chain seq x y z
N MET A 1 29.21 -20.19 -37.52
CA MET A 1 29.43 -18.95 -36.82
C MET A 1 28.11 -18.52 -36.16
N GLY A 2 27.92 -18.96 -34.91
CA GLY A 2 26.71 -18.73 -34.16
C GLY A 2 26.70 -17.30 -33.58
N LYS A 3 25.67 -16.53 -33.87
CA LYS A 3 25.38 -15.29 -33.13
C LYS A 3 24.85 -15.69 -31.75
N SER A 4 25.55 -15.31 -30.71
CA SER A 4 25.12 -15.45 -29.32
C SER A 4 23.79 -14.71 -29.13
N ASN A 5 22.74 -15.46 -28.78
CA ASN A 5 21.46 -14.89 -28.34
C ASN A 5 21.59 -14.38 -26.89
N GLU A 6 22.38 -13.35 -26.68
CA GLU A 6 22.35 -12.65 -25.39
C GLU A 6 21.10 -11.78 -25.30
N PRO A 7 20.42 -11.78 -24.17
CA PRO A 7 19.24 -10.94 -23.96
C PRO A 7 19.60 -9.47 -24.11
N ILE A 8 18.69 -8.69 -24.71
CA ILE A 8 18.90 -7.27 -25.09
C ILE A 8 19.28 -6.37 -23.88
N TRP A 9 18.99 -6.79 -22.67
CA TRP A 9 19.32 -6.07 -21.43
C TRP A 9 20.77 -6.17 -20.98
N PHE A 10 21.58 -7.08 -21.55
CA PHE A 10 23.03 -7.17 -21.29
C PHE A 10 23.88 -6.47 -22.34
N ASN A 11 23.29 -5.73 -23.24
CA ASN A 11 24.03 -4.99 -24.25
C ASN A 11 24.49 -3.65 -23.66
N GLU A 12 25.71 -3.61 -23.16
CA GLU A 12 26.36 -2.42 -22.60
C GLU A 12 26.29 -1.19 -23.50
N ASN A 13 26.25 -1.36 -24.83
CA ASN A 13 26.15 -0.27 -25.79
C ASN A 13 24.76 0.39 -25.88
N LYS A 14 23.71 -0.23 -25.32
CA LYS A 14 22.36 0.38 -25.23
C LYS A 14 22.10 1.10 -23.92
N VAL A 15 22.86 0.80 -22.88
CA VAL A 15 22.75 1.47 -21.59
C VAL A 15 23.38 2.87 -21.61
N THR A 16 24.35 3.10 -22.49
CA THR A 16 25.04 4.41 -22.65
C THR A 16 24.20 5.48 -23.35
N THR A 17 23.03 5.18 -23.88
CA THR A 17 22.14 6.17 -24.53
C THR A 17 21.01 6.67 -23.62
N LEU A 18 20.94 6.20 -22.38
CA LEU A 18 20.09 6.81 -21.36
C LEU A 18 20.82 8.04 -20.82
N ASN A 19 20.34 9.23 -21.15
CA ASN A 19 20.91 10.49 -20.71
C ASN A 19 21.19 10.46 -19.21
N ALA A 20 22.45 10.73 -18.83
CA ALA A 20 22.89 10.82 -17.44
C ALA A 20 22.07 11.82 -16.59
N ASP A 21 21.41 12.77 -17.24
CA ASP A 21 20.53 13.75 -16.61
C ASP A 21 19.21 13.18 -16.12
N THR A 22 18.86 11.94 -16.48
CA THR A 22 17.61 11.28 -16.06
C THR A 22 17.79 10.34 -14.88
N TYR A 23 19.03 10.00 -14.54
CA TYR A 23 19.38 9.14 -13.40
C TYR A 23 20.28 9.90 -12.43
N GLN A 24 19.69 10.65 -11.52
CA GLN A 24 20.45 11.00 -10.34
C GLN A 24 20.65 9.73 -9.51
N THR A 25 21.89 9.54 -9.16
CA THR A 25 22.50 8.51 -8.34
C THR A 25 21.51 7.75 -7.48
N ILE A 26 21.39 6.46 -7.71
CA ILE A 26 20.88 5.53 -6.71
C ILE A 26 21.82 5.71 -5.50
N LYS A 27 21.41 6.53 -4.54
CA LYS A 27 22.02 6.50 -3.22
C LYS A 27 21.57 5.20 -2.60
N THR A 28 22.28 4.13 -2.89
CA THR A 28 22.25 2.96 -2.03
C THR A 28 22.75 3.45 -0.68
N ASN A 29 21.86 3.73 0.24
CA ASN A 29 22.27 3.78 1.63
C ASN A 29 22.93 2.44 1.89
N LYS A 30 24.24 2.45 2.18
CA LYS A 30 24.93 1.25 2.63
C LYS A 30 24.13 0.73 3.80
N VAL A 31 23.44 -0.40 3.60
CA VAL A 31 22.76 -1.11 4.68
C VAL A 31 23.87 -1.65 5.56
N GLU A 32 24.09 -1.01 6.68
CA GLU A 32 24.98 -1.52 7.71
C GLU A 32 24.40 -2.84 8.23
N PRO A 33 25.21 -3.88 8.44
CA PRO A 33 24.74 -5.15 8.98
C PRO A 33 24.01 -4.92 10.32
N GLY A 34 22.73 -5.30 10.40
CA GLY A 34 21.91 -5.15 11.60
C GLY A 34 20.85 -4.03 11.53
N THR A 35 20.79 -3.27 10.44
CA THR A 35 19.68 -2.34 10.21
C THR A 35 18.51 -3.07 9.55
N ASP A 36 17.28 -2.74 9.93
CA ASP A 36 16.10 -3.19 9.18
C ASP A 36 16.30 -2.83 7.72
N ALA A 37 16.45 -3.85 6.87
CA ALA A 37 16.76 -3.67 5.46
C ALA A 37 15.51 -3.15 4.75
N SER A 38 15.37 -1.84 4.63
CA SER A 38 14.44 -1.23 3.70
C SER A 38 15.14 -1.03 2.35
N VAL A 39 14.64 -1.67 1.31
CA VAL A 39 15.06 -1.40 -0.06
C VAL A 39 14.21 -0.25 -0.59
N ARG A 40 14.87 0.85 -0.95
CA ARG A 40 14.20 2.02 -1.48
C ARG A 40 14.66 2.29 -2.91
N THR A 41 13.72 2.31 -3.85
CA THR A 41 13.95 2.72 -5.24
C THR A 41 13.16 3.98 -5.50
N VAL A 42 13.81 5.06 -5.91
CA VAL A 42 13.17 6.34 -6.21
C VAL A 42 13.23 6.59 -7.71
N HIS A 43 12.08 6.85 -8.32
CA HIS A 43 12.01 7.37 -9.69
C HIS A 43 11.74 8.86 -9.66
N LEU A 44 12.61 9.60 -10.33
CA LEU A 44 12.62 11.05 -10.30
C LEU A 44 11.73 11.63 -11.40
N GLY A 45 10.60 12.15 -10.98
CA GLY A 45 9.92 13.23 -11.68
C GLY A 45 10.08 14.48 -10.81
N GLU A 46 11.21 15.17 -10.88
CA GLU A 46 11.58 16.24 -9.93
C GLU A 46 10.52 17.32 -9.75
N ASN A 47 9.67 17.53 -10.74
CA ASN A 47 8.58 18.52 -10.71
C ASN A 47 7.18 17.89 -10.73
N SER A 48 7.02 16.63 -10.36
CA SER A 48 5.69 16.04 -10.29
C SER A 48 4.90 16.62 -9.12
N PRO A 49 3.66 17.09 -9.35
CA PRO A 49 2.78 17.50 -8.25
C PRO A 49 2.33 16.30 -7.40
N ILE A 50 2.44 15.08 -7.93
CA ILE A 50 2.07 13.83 -7.26
C ILE A 50 3.33 13.03 -6.97
N LYS A 51 3.57 12.79 -5.68
CA LYS A 51 4.70 12.01 -5.18
C LYS A 51 4.18 10.90 -4.27
N ILE A 52 4.34 9.66 -4.71
CA ILE A 52 3.79 8.49 -4.02
C ILE A 52 4.91 7.70 -3.35
N MET A 53 4.75 7.41 -2.08
CA MET A 53 5.54 6.40 -1.39
C MET A 53 4.72 5.11 -1.29
N VAL A 54 5.11 4.08 -2.01
CA VAL A 54 4.54 2.74 -1.88
C VAL A 54 5.22 2.04 -0.71
N CYS A 55 4.44 1.66 0.28
CA CYS A 55 4.93 0.96 1.46
C CYS A 55 4.34 -0.44 1.55
N THR A 56 5.22 -1.40 1.71
CA THR A 56 4.86 -2.81 1.85
C THR A 56 5.47 -3.39 3.13
N PRO A 57 4.71 -3.38 4.24
CA PRO A 57 5.11 -4.15 5.40
C PRO A 57 5.10 -5.64 5.05
N CYS A 58 6.20 -6.34 5.27
CA CYS A 58 6.30 -7.77 5.02
C CYS A 58 7.02 -8.48 6.16
N HIS A 59 6.68 -9.75 6.39
CA HIS A 59 7.34 -10.56 7.41
C HIS A 59 8.63 -11.19 6.86
N SER A 60 8.54 -11.83 5.68
CA SER A 60 9.68 -12.53 5.06
C SER A 60 9.75 -12.29 3.56
N ASP A 61 8.67 -12.55 2.84
CA ASP A 61 8.67 -12.68 1.40
C ASP A 61 7.62 -11.78 0.74
N VAL A 62 7.82 -11.51 -0.54
CA VAL A 62 6.85 -10.88 -1.41
C VAL A 62 6.43 -11.85 -2.50
N SER A 63 5.16 -11.83 -2.89
CA SER A 63 4.67 -12.71 -3.94
C SER A 63 5.22 -12.30 -5.31
N MET A 64 5.35 -13.28 -6.22
CA MET A 64 5.76 -13.02 -7.61
C MET A 64 4.79 -12.06 -8.30
N HIS A 65 3.49 -12.20 -8.06
CA HIS A 65 2.45 -11.32 -8.63
C HIS A 65 2.61 -9.88 -8.13
N TYR A 66 2.89 -9.68 -6.83
CA TYR A 66 3.23 -8.38 -6.29
C TYR A 66 4.43 -7.76 -7.00
N CYS A 67 5.53 -8.53 -7.18
CA CYS A 67 6.72 -8.03 -7.87
C CYS A 67 6.42 -7.58 -9.31
N GLN A 68 5.65 -8.38 -10.05
CA GLN A 68 5.25 -8.04 -11.43
C GLN A 68 4.39 -6.77 -11.46
N ALA A 69 3.41 -6.65 -10.55
CA ALA A 69 2.55 -5.49 -10.46
C ALA A 69 3.35 -4.21 -10.12
N VAL A 70 4.29 -4.29 -9.18
CA VAL A 70 5.17 -3.17 -8.80
C VAL A 70 6.02 -2.71 -9.96
N LEU A 71 6.68 -3.61 -10.68
CA LEU A 71 7.51 -3.27 -11.85
C LEU A 71 6.69 -2.59 -12.95
N LYS A 72 5.48 -3.09 -13.21
CA LYS A 72 4.56 -2.49 -14.17
C LYS A 72 4.10 -1.10 -13.71
N PHE A 73 3.71 -0.96 -12.45
CA PHE A 73 3.30 0.32 -11.87
C PHE A 73 4.40 1.36 -11.92
N GLN A 74 5.63 0.98 -11.60
CA GLN A 74 6.81 1.82 -11.70
C GLN A 74 7.01 2.37 -13.11
N MET A 75 6.93 1.50 -14.12
CA MET A 75 7.07 1.90 -15.53
C MET A 75 5.96 2.86 -15.97
N GLU A 76 4.71 2.58 -15.58
CA GLU A 76 3.58 3.44 -15.93
C GLU A 76 3.61 4.79 -15.18
N CYS A 77 4.07 4.83 -13.92
CA CYS A 77 4.31 6.08 -13.20
C CYS A 77 5.35 6.94 -13.91
N TRP A 78 6.44 6.33 -14.39
CA TRP A 78 7.46 7.04 -15.15
C TRP A 78 6.89 7.66 -16.43
N GLN A 79 6.08 6.89 -17.20
CA GLN A 79 5.42 7.39 -18.40
C GLN A 79 4.48 8.57 -18.11
N LYS A 80 3.83 8.55 -16.97
CA LYS A 80 2.90 9.60 -16.50
C LYS A 80 3.59 10.75 -15.75
N LYS A 81 4.92 10.71 -15.61
CA LYS A 81 5.72 11.68 -14.84
C LYS A 81 5.27 11.78 -13.36
N ILE A 82 4.79 10.69 -12.79
CA ILE A 82 4.46 10.58 -11.37
C ILE A 82 5.71 10.09 -10.65
N MET A 83 6.13 10.80 -9.62
CA MET A 83 7.22 10.35 -8.76
C MET A 83 6.73 9.20 -7.89
N VAL A 84 7.44 8.09 -7.89
CA VAL A 84 7.13 6.93 -7.05
C VAL A 84 8.40 6.40 -6.39
N SER A 85 8.31 6.04 -5.12
CA SER A 85 9.32 5.27 -4.40
C SER A 85 8.69 4.03 -3.80
N PHE A 86 9.50 3.00 -3.62
CA PHE A 86 9.07 1.72 -3.02
C PHE A 86 9.87 1.46 -1.75
N THR A 87 9.17 1.21 -0.66
CA THR A 87 9.74 0.85 0.62
C THR A 87 9.18 -0.49 1.06
N LEU A 88 10.02 -1.52 1.05
CA LEU A 88 9.71 -2.82 1.64
C LEU A 88 10.27 -2.81 3.04
N LEU A 89 9.41 -3.00 4.03
CA LEU A 89 9.79 -2.90 5.43
C LEU A 89 9.54 -4.23 6.12
N LYS A 90 10.61 -4.87 6.57
CA LYS A 90 10.51 -6.11 7.32
C LYS A 90 10.02 -5.81 8.74
N SER A 91 8.88 -6.38 9.10
CA SER A 91 8.31 -6.25 10.43
C SER A 91 7.61 -7.53 10.85
N SER A 92 7.77 -7.91 12.12
CA SER A 92 7.06 -9.04 12.73
C SER A 92 5.63 -8.66 13.15
N LEU A 93 5.37 -7.37 13.36
CA LEU A 93 4.08 -6.83 13.73
C LEU A 93 3.60 -5.87 12.65
N VAL A 94 2.45 -6.16 12.05
CA VAL A 94 1.88 -5.33 10.98
C VAL A 94 1.58 -3.91 11.46
N THR A 95 1.06 -3.74 12.67
CA THR A 95 0.80 -2.45 13.32
C THR A 95 2.06 -1.59 13.35
N GLN A 96 3.15 -2.16 13.84
CA GLN A 96 4.45 -1.50 13.91
C GLN A 96 4.99 -1.18 12.52
N GLY A 97 4.89 -2.13 11.57
CA GLY A 97 5.33 -1.94 10.19
C GLY A 97 4.62 -0.77 9.52
N ARG A 98 3.31 -0.63 9.69
CA ARG A 98 2.54 0.48 9.11
C ARG A 98 2.91 1.82 9.74
N ASN A 99 3.08 1.89 11.07
CA ASN A 99 3.50 3.11 11.76
C ASN A 99 4.92 3.54 11.33
N LEU A 100 5.83 2.59 11.15
CA LEU A 100 7.17 2.86 10.60
C LEU A 100 7.11 3.40 9.17
N CYS A 101 6.25 2.87 8.32
CA CYS A 101 6.03 3.39 6.95
C CYS A 101 5.56 4.85 6.97
N VAL A 102 4.65 5.20 7.87
CA VAL A 102 4.21 6.60 8.04
C VAL A 102 5.37 7.49 8.47
N ALA A 103 6.14 7.06 9.47
CA ALA A 103 7.31 7.80 9.92
C ALA A 103 8.36 7.98 8.81
N GLU A 104 8.60 6.94 7.96
CA GLU A 104 9.47 7.03 6.78
C GLU A 104 8.98 8.10 5.79
N MET A 105 7.67 8.12 5.51
CA MET A 105 7.08 9.12 4.64
C MET A 105 7.25 10.53 5.17
N LEU A 106 6.98 10.74 6.47
CA LEU A 106 6.98 12.06 7.09
C LEU A 106 8.41 12.62 7.24
N ASN A 107 9.40 11.76 7.50
CA ASN A 107 10.81 12.13 7.65
C ASN A 107 11.59 12.12 6.34
N GLY A 108 11.00 11.59 5.26
CA GLY A 108 11.67 11.47 3.97
C GLY A 108 11.90 12.84 3.31
N PRO A 109 13.01 13.01 2.57
CA PRO A 109 13.39 14.29 1.94
C PRO A 109 12.49 14.65 0.75
N GLU A 110 11.74 13.69 0.19
CA GLU A 110 11.04 13.84 -1.08
C GLU A 110 9.70 14.56 -0.98
N ASN A 111 9.24 14.93 0.21
CA ASN A 111 7.94 15.57 0.43
C ASN A 111 6.79 14.84 -0.30
N TYR A 112 6.63 13.56 0.00
CA TYR A 112 5.56 12.74 -0.57
C TYR A 112 4.19 13.35 -0.33
N THR A 113 3.35 13.30 -1.35
CA THR A 113 1.95 13.75 -1.27
C THR A 113 1.00 12.64 -0.84
N HIS A 114 1.38 11.39 -1.13
CA HIS A 114 0.55 10.22 -0.85
C HIS A 114 1.38 9.06 -0.33
N LEU A 115 0.82 8.33 0.61
CA LEU A 115 1.26 6.99 1.02
C LEU A 115 0.34 5.96 0.37
N LEU A 116 0.89 4.97 -0.29
CA LEU A 116 0.17 3.84 -0.84
C LEU A 116 0.61 2.57 -0.13
N PHE A 117 -0.26 2.02 0.72
CA PHE A 117 -0.05 0.68 1.23
C PHE A 117 -0.44 -0.35 0.19
N ILE A 118 0.44 -1.31 -0.04
CA ILE A 118 0.17 -2.54 -0.78
C ILE A 118 0.76 -3.69 0.02
N ASP A 119 -0.05 -4.66 0.42
CA ASP A 119 0.45 -5.83 1.12
C ASP A 119 1.24 -6.74 0.17
N SER A 120 2.23 -7.45 0.71
CA SER A 120 3.25 -8.21 -0.05
C SER A 120 2.70 -9.37 -0.89
N ASP A 121 1.44 -9.72 -0.70
CA ASP A 121 0.74 -10.81 -1.39
C ASP A 121 -0.43 -10.32 -2.27
N ILE A 122 -0.56 -9.02 -2.45
CA ILE A 122 -1.60 -8.41 -3.31
C ILE A 122 -1.07 -8.24 -4.73
N ASP A 123 -1.78 -8.83 -5.69
CA ASP A 123 -1.69 -8.47 -7.11
C ASP A 123 -2.60 -7.27 -7.39
N PHE A 124 -2.06 -6.23 -8.01
CA PHE A 124 -2.82 -5.03 -8.29
C PHE A 124 -2.61 -4.51 -9.72
N ASN A 125 -3.61 -3.82 -10.23
CA ASN A 125 -3.52 -3.17 -11.52
C ASN A 125 -3.20 -1.68 -11.33
N SER A 126 -2.18 -1.19 -12.02
CA SER A 126 -1.79 0.23 -12.00
C SER A 126 -2.94 1.16 -12.32
N SER A 127 -3.83 0.77 -13.27
CA SER A 127 -5.00 1.56 -13.63
C SER A 127 -5.95 1.78 -12.44
N THR A 128 -6.00 0.85 -11.50
CA THR A 128 -6.78 1.02 -10.25
C THR A 128 -6.20 2.13 -9.40
N ILE A 129 -4.87 2.12 -9.23
CA ILE A 129 -4.19 3.16 -8.42
C ILE A 129 -4.36 4.54 -9.07
N PHE A 130 -4.24 4.64 -10.40
CA PHE A 130 -4.48 5.92 -11.09
C PHE A 130 -5.92 6.41 -10.94
N LYS A 131 -6.91 5.50 -11.00
CA LYS A 131 -8.31 5.85 -10.70
C LYS A 131 -8.50 6.31 -9.25
N MET A 132 -7.80 5.71 -8.28
CA MET A 132 -7.84 6.15 -6.89
C MET A 132 -7.28 7.58 -6.75
N LEU A 133 -6.19 7.91 -7.43
CA LEU A 133 -5.65 9.28 -7.47
C LEU A 133 -6.63 10.28 -8.09
N GLU A 134 -7.27 9.91 -9.20
CA GLU A 134 -8.29 10.75 -9.88
C GLU A 134 -9.50 11.07 -9.01
N LYS A 135 -9.83 10.23 -8.03
CA LYS A 135 -10.94 10.46 -7.10
C LYS A 135 -10.62 11.49 -6.02
N ASP A 136 -9.37 11.82 -5.83
CA ASP A 136 -8.88 12.87 -4.92
C ASP A 136 -9.46 12.80 -3.49
N LYS A 137 -9.63 11.59 -2.95
CA LYS A 137 -10.13 11.37 -1.59
C LYS A 137 -8.98 11.38 -0.59
N ASP A 138 -9.26 11.81 0.62
CA ASP A 138 -8.28 11.81 1.72
C ASP A 138 -7.75 10.41 1.98
N ILE A 139 -8.65 9.44 2.05
CA ILE A 139 -8.37 8.01 2.14
C ILE A 139 -9.23 7.28 1.11
N ILE A 140 -8.63 6.44 0.31
CA ILE A 140 -9.33 5.58 -0.63
C ILE A 140 -8.67 4.20 -0.67
N SER A 141 -9.48 3.15 -0.64
CA SER A 141 -9.00 1.76 -0.67
C SER A 141 -9.64 1.01 -1.84
N CYS A 142 -8.86 0.13 -2.45
CA CYS A 142 -9.37 -0.87 -3.38
C CYS A 142 -9.65 -2.15 -2.58
N PRO A 143 -10.91 -2.58 -2.46
CA PRO A 143 -11.21 -3.82 -1.77
C PRO A 143 -10.68 -5.02 -2.55
N TYR A 144 -10.17 -5.99 -1.82
CA TYR A 144 -9.70 -7.28 -2.34
C TYR A 144 -10.41 -8.42 -1.61
N PRO A 145 -10.59 -9.59 -2.24
CA PRO A 145 -11.25 -10.71 -1.60
C PRO A 145 -10.40 -11.27 -0.46
N MET A 146 -11.06 -11.70 0.60
CA MET A 146 -10.43 -12.52 1.64
C MET A 146 -9.94 -13.84 1.01
N LYS A 147 -8.94 -14.47 1.63
CA LYS A 147 -8.36 -15.74 1.14
C LYS A 147 -9.31 -16.93 1.27
N ASP A 148 -10.44 -16.76 1.97
CA ASP A 148 -11.46 -17.78 2.14
C ASP A 148 -12.60 -17.62 1.14
N LEU A 149 -13.05 -18.74 0.56
CA LEU A 149 -14.28 -18.81 -0.22
C LEU A 149 -15.45 -19.21 0.68
N ASN A 150 -16.49 -18.39 0.67
CA ASN A 150 -17.74 -18.73 1.34
C ASN A 150 -18.57 -19.65 0.42
N TRP A 151 -18.42 -20.96 0.61
CA TRP A 151 -19.08 -22.01 -0.18
C TRP A 151 -20.61 -21.95 -0.07
N ASP A 152 -21.15 -21.63 1.12
CA ASP A 152 -22.60 -21.50 1.30
C ASP A 152 -23.17 -20.31 0.55
N LYS A 153 -22.46 -19.17 0.55
CA LYS A 153 -22.83 -18.00 -0.23
C LYS A 153 -22.78 -18.30 -1.74
N MET A 154 -21.76 -19.01 -2.18
CA MET A 154 -21.61 -19.41 -3.58
C MET A 154 -22.76 -20.34 -3.98
N TRP A 155 -23.05 -21.38 -3.18
CA TRP A 155 -24.16 -22.31 -3.41
C TRP A 155 -25.52 -21.60 -3.49
N ARG A 156 -25.81 -20.73 -2.55
CA ARG A 156 -27.05 -19.93 -2.56
C ARG A 156 -27.21 -19.11 -3.84
N ARG A 157 -26.13 -18.51 -4.32
CA ARG A 157 -26.17 -17.72 -5.56
C ARG A 157 -26.32 -18.55 -6.83
N THR A 158 -26.08 -19.86 -6.79
CA THR A 158 -26.36 -20.76 -7.92
C THR A 158 -27.80 -21.29 -7.88
N THR A 159 -28.45 -21.28 -6.71
CA THR A 159 -29.79 -21.89 -6.52
C THR A 159 -30.91 -20.87 -6.48
N ILE A 160 -30.67 -19.62 -6.11
CA ILE A 160 -31.67 -18.55 -6.04
C ILE A 160 -31.87 -17.95 -7.43
N LYS A 161 -33.12 -17.98 -7.95
CA LYS A 161 -33.43 -17.50 -9.31
C LYS A 161 -33.15 -16.01 -9.53
N GLU A 162 -33.34 -15.17 -8.50
CA GLU A 162 -32.95 -13.76 -8.55
C GLU A 162 -31.46 -13.61 -8.33
N ASN A 163 -30.76 -13.03 -9.26
CA ASN A 163 -29.30 -12.85 -9.26
C ASN A 163 -28.49 -14.17 -9.29
N ALA A 164 -29.06 -15.23 -9.89
CA ALA A 164 -28.32 -16.47 -10.09
C ALA A 164 -27.08 -16.23 -10.95
N VAL A 165 -25.98 -16.87 -10.56
CA VAL A 165 -24.77 -16.94 -11.38
C VAL A 165 -25.09 -17.74 -12.64
N THR A 166 -24.94 -17.13 -13.80
CA THR A 166 -25.26 -17.74 -15.09
C THR A 166 -24.03 -18.13 -15.89
N LYS A 167 -22.86 -17.61 -15.50
CA LYS A 167 -21.58 -17.87 -16.17
C LYS A 167 -20.57 -18.49 -15.22
N ALA A 168 -19.76 -19.41 -15.72
CA ALA A 168 -18.74 -20.09 -14.93
C ALA A 168 -17.71 -19.12 -14.34
N GLU A 169 -17.35 -18.06 -15.08
CA GLU A 169 -16.40 -17.03 -14.64
C GLU A 169 -16.89 -16.24 -13.42
N GLU A 170 -18.21 -16.11 -13.26
CA GLU A 170 -18.82 -15.41 -12.14
C GLU A 170 -18.91 -16.27 -10.88
N LEU A 171 -18.74 -17.61 -11.02
CA LEU A 171 -18.92 -18.53 -9.90
C LEU A 171 -17.91 -18.30 -8.79
N ALA A 172 -16.64 -18.10 -9.14
CA ALA A 172 -15.59 -17.82 -8.17
C ALA A 172 -15.86 -16.53 -7.37
N THR A 173 -16.32 -15.48 -8.07
CA THR A 173 -16.61 -14.20 -7.44
C THR A 173 -17.85 -14.23 -6.54
N ALA A 174 -18.75 -15.17 -6.77
CA ALA A 174 -19.96 -15.34 -5.97
C ALA A 174 -19.67 -15.71 -4.51
N GLY A 175 -18.56 -16.42 -4.27
CA GLY A 175 -18.11 -16.83 -2.95
C GLY A 175 -17.21 -15.82 -2.22
N TYR A 176 -16.74 -14.78 -2.90
CA TYR A 176 -15.82 -13.83 -2.28
C TYR A 176 -16.46 -13.02 -1.16
N THR A 177 -15.69 -12.82 -0.11
CA THR A 177 -15.99 -11.90 0.98
C THR A 177 -14.92 -10.81 0.99
N PHE A 178 -15.35 -9.57 1.22
CA PHE A 178 -14.44 -8.42 1.23
C PHE A 178 -14.37 -7.84 2.64
N PRO A 179 -13.18 -7.47 3.13
CA PRO A 179 -13.00 -6.90 4.47
C PRO A 179 -13.35 -5.39 4.49
N VAL A 180 -14.60 -5.07 4.17
CA VAL A 180 -15.13 -3.70 4.14
C VAL A 180 -16.36 -3.58 5.02
N LYS A 181 -16.56 -2.38 5.59
CA LYS A 181 -17.78 -2.05 6.31
C LYS A 181 -18.38 -0.78 5.73
N VAL A 182 -19.53 -0.92 5.09
CA VAL A 182 -20.31 0.22 4.58
C VAL A 182 -20.94 1.00 5.72
N LYS A 183 -21.21 2.28 5.50
CA LYS A 183 -21.84 3.17 6.48
C LYS A 183 -23.27 2.74 6.78
N ASP A 184 -24.05 2.51 5.75
CA ASP A 184 -25.41 2.00 5.84
C ASP A 184 -25.61 0.83 4.84
N PRO A 185 -25.78 -0.42 5.34
CA PRO A 185 -26.01 -1.57 4.46
C PRO A 185 -27.33 -1.51 3.68
N HIS A 186 -28.30 -0.71 4.14
CA HIS A 186 -29.62 -0.57 3.49
C HIS A 186 -29.66 0.56 2.47
N SER A 187 -28.67 1.46 2.46
CA SER A 187 -28.60 2.60 1.58
C SER A 187 -27.18 2.81 1.07
N ILE A 188 -26.77 1.97 0.10
CA ILE A 188 -25.44 2.08 -0.51
C ILE A 188 -25.54 2.99 -1.72
N THR A 189 -24.90 4.15 -1.64
CA THR A 189 -24.77 5.06 -2.78
C THR A 189 -23.42 4.84 -3.45
N VAL A 190 -23.46 4.65 -4.77
CA VAL A 190 -22.25 4.54 -5.61
C VAL A 190 -22.08 5.86 -6.36
N ASP A 191 -21.06 6.64 -6.00
CA ASP A 191 -20.69 7.86 -6.72
C ASP A 191 -19.48 7.61 -7.61
N LYS A 192 -19.70 7.60 -8.92
CA LYS A 192 -18.64 7.41 -9.94
C LYS A 192 -17.72 6.20 -9.63
N GLY A 193 -18.33 5.10 -9.18
CA GLY A 193 -17.61 3.86 -8.85
C GLY A 193 -16.95 3.84 -7.47
N VAL A 194 -17.25 4.80 -6.60
CA VAL A 194 -16.78 4.86 -5.21
C VAL A 194 -17.98 4.72 -4.27
N ILE A 195 -17.77 4.00 -3.16
CA ILE A 195 -18.74 3.89 -2.05
C ILE A 195 -18.10 4.42 -0.77
N GLU A 196 -18.92 5.04 0.07
CA GLU A 196 -18.48 5.49 1.39
C GLU A 196 -18.41 4.31 2.36
N LEU A 197 -17.27 4.15 3.00
CA LEU A 197 -17.03 3.09 3.98
C LEU A 197 -16.75 3.70 5.36
N THR A 198 -17.16 3.02 6.41
CA THR A 198 -16.68 3.32 7.77
C THR A 198 -15.35 2.64 8.06
N HIS A 199 -15.07 1.51 7.41
CA HIS A 199 -13.83 0.78 7.57
C HIS A 199 -13.41 0.18 6.22
N ALA A 200 -12.15 0.35 5.89
CA ALA A 200 -11.54 -0.10 4.64
C ALA A 200 -10.23 -0.85 4.91
N PRO A 201 -9.91 -1.89 4.13
CA PRO A 201 -8.68 -2.65 4.30
C PRO A 201 -7.47 -1.86 3.82
N THR A 202 -6.34 -2.02 4.49
CA THR A 202 -5.08 -1.35 4.18
C THR A 202 -4.23 -2.07 3.14
N GLY A 203 -4.56 -3.28 2.76
CA GLY A 203 -3.76 -4.06 1.79
C GLY A 203 -3.67 -3.45 0.39
N CYS A 204 -4.56 -2.49 0.05
CA CYS A 204 -4.43 -1.61 -1.10
C CYS A 204 -5.12 -0.28 -0.77
N MET A 205 -4.42 0.62 -0.05
CA MET A 205 -4.99 1.86 0.46
C MET A 205 -4.08 3.05 0.14
N LEU A 206 -4.64 4.06 -0.51
CA LEU A 206 -3.99 5.33 -0.81
C LEU A 206 -4.45 6.39 0.20
N ILE A 207 -3.50 7.07 0.82
CA ILE A 207 -3.74 8.05 1.88
C ILE A 207 -2.97 9.33 1.54
N LYS A 208 -3.64 10.49 1.56
CA LYS A 208 -2.97 11.78 1.43
C LYS A 208 -2.09 12.07 2.65
N ARG A 209 -0.95 12.72 2.43
CA ARG A 209 -0.06 13.17 3.52
C ARG A 209 -0.79 13.97 4.59
N GLU A 210 -1.66 14.88 4.17
CA GLU A 210 -2.39 15.76 5.09
C GLU A 210 -3.28 15.03 6.10
N VAL A 211 -3.68 13.77 5.81
CA VAL A 211 -4.39 12.90 6.76
C VAL A 211 -3.51 12.67 7.98
N PHE A 212 -2.26 12.28 7.76
CA PHE A 212 -1.32 12.05 8.85
C PHE A 212 -1.02 13.32 9.62
N ASP A 213 -0.83 14.45 8.93
CA ASP A 213 -0.60 15.75 9.56
C ASP A 213 -1.77 16.18 10.45
N LYS A 214 -3.01 15.90 10.01
CA LYS A 214 -4.22 16.17 10.81
C LYS A 214 -4.34 15.23 12.00
N MET A 215 -4.10 13.92 11.79
CA MET A 215 -4.19 12.90 12.85
C MET A 215 -3.16 13.12 13.96
N ILE A 216 -1.93 13.44 13.62
CA ILE A 216 -0.86 13.72 14.58
C ILE A 216 -1.25 14.94 15.47
N LYS A 217 -1.86 15.96 14.89
CA LYS A 217 -2.36 17.11 15.65
C LYS A 217 -3.55 16.77 16.54
N ALA A 218 -4.43 15.88 16.08
CA ALA A 218 -5.62 15.47 16.82
C ALA A 218 -5.32 14.47 17.96
N TYR A 219 -4.27 13.66 17.80
CA TYR A 219 -3.90 12.58 18.71
C TYR A 219 -2.41 12.65 19.10
N PRO A 220 -1.96 13.76 19.74
CA PRO A 220 -0.55 13.90 20.13
C PRO A 220 -0.12 12.80 21.14
N GLU A 221 -1.05 12.25 21.91
CA GLU A 221 -0.83 11.16 22.87
C GLU A 221 -0.47 9.84 22.21
N LEU A 222 -0.67 9.70 20.90
CA LEU A 222 -0.24 8.51 20.15
C LEU A 222 1.22 8.55 19.74
N GLU A 223 1.97 9.60 20.09
CA GLU A 223 3.42 9.60 19.88
C GLU A 223 4.05 8.46 20.66
N ILE A 224 4.87 7.67 19.97
CA ILE A 224 5.59 6.55 20.56
C ILE A 224 7.09 6.70 20.39
N PHE A 225 7.78 6.29 21.42
CA PHE A 225 9.22 6.12 21.36
C PHE A 225 9.53 4.65 21.09
N GLN A 226 10.04 4.37 19.91
CA GLN A 226 10.54 3.04 19.57
C GLN A 226 12.04 3.11 19.37
N PRO A 227 12.83 2.75 20.39
CA PRO A 227 14.27 2.74 20.25
C PRO A 227 14.69 1.67 19.24
N THR A 228 15.49 2.07 18.29
CA THR A 228 16.17 1.16 17.36
C THR A 228 17.66 1.22 17.70
N ILE A 229 18.29 0.09 17.95
CA ILE A 229 19.74 0.04 18.22
C ILE A 229 20.47 -0.12 16.89
N ILE A 230 21.21 0.90 16.50
CA ILE A 230 22.08 0.89 15.32
C ILE A 230 23.54 1.04 15.81
N ASN A 231 24.39 0.06 15.50
CA ASN A 231 25.80 0.05 15.91
C ASN A 231 25.99 0.27 17.42
N GLY A 232 25.13 -0.35 18.24
CA GLY A 232 25.17 -0.23 19.69
C GLY A 232 24.70 1.10 20.27
N LYS A 233 24.17 1.99 19.44
CA LYS A 233 23.58 3.26 19.85
C LYS A 233 22.07 3.23 19.64
N GLU A 234 21.36 3.75 20.61
CA GLU A 234 19.91 3.96 20.51
C GLU A 234 19.64 5.14 19.59
N VAL A 235 18.81 4.90 18.57
CA VAL A 235 18.39 5.92 17.59
C VAL A 235 16.88 6.12 17.73
N LYS A 236 16.47 7.34 18.02
CA LYS A 236 15.07 7.75 17.99
C LYS A 236 14.66 8.08 16.55
N LYS A 237 13.51 7.57 16.12
CA LYS A 237 12.88 7.98 14.88
C LYS A 237 11.84 9.04 15.19
N ASP A 238 11.95 10.21 14.54
CA ASP A 238 10.98 11.29 14.67
C ASP A 238 9.66 10.94 13.98
N ASN A 239 8.58 11.64 14.31
CA ASN A 239 7.24 11.46 13.74
C ASN A 239 6.73 10.01 13.81
N MET A 240 7.08 9.30 14.88
CA MET A 240 6.61 7.95 15.14
C MET A 240 5.34 8.01 15.99
N TYR A 241 4.20 7.66 15.39
CA TYR A 241 2.89 7.67 16.02
C TYR A 241 2.19 6.33 15.85
N ASN A 242 1.47 5.89 16.89
CA ASN A 242 0.72 4.62 16.89
C ASN A 242 -0.65 4.75 16.22
N LEU A 243 -0.68 5.26 14.98
CA LEU A 243 -1.91 5.51 14.23
C LEU A 243 -2.61 4.22 13.79
N PHE A 244 -1.81 3.18 13.51
CA PHE A 244 -2.29 1.85 13.11
C PHE A 244 -2.28 0.87 14.27
N ASP A 245 -2.78 1.28 15.44
CA ASP A 245 -2.98 0.36 16.55
C ASP A 245 -4.33 -0.34 16.46
N THR A 246 -4.38 -1.55 16.99
CA THR A 246 -5.62 -2.27 17.20
C THR A 246 -6.47 -1.55 18.27
N LEU A 247 -7.80 -1.70 18.16
CA LEU A 247 -8.71 -1.12 19.14
C LEU A 247 -9.49 -2.21 19.88
N HIS A 248 -9.55 -2.11 21.18
CA HIS A 248 -10.40 -2.91 22.01
C HIS A 248 -11.49 -2.03 22.66
N ASP A 249 -12.71 -2.14 22.18
CA ASP A 249 -13.85 -1.48 22.80
C ASP A 249 -14.29 -2.31 24.02
N ILE A 250 -13.93 -1.81 25.19
CA ILE A 250 -14.21 -2.48 26.48
C ILE A 250 -15.72 -2.62 26.72
N LYS A 251 -16.55 -1.68 26.25
CA LYS A 251 -18.01 -1.69 26.49
C LYS A 251 -18.69 -2.75 25.65
N THR A 252 -18.37 -2.84 24.39
CA THR A 252 -18.96 -3.82 23.47
C THR A 252 -18.18 -5.11 23.38
N LYS A 253 -17.00 -5.19 24.01
CA LYS A 253 -16.05 -6.32 23.95
C LYS A 253 -15.59 -6.62 22.51
N ARG A 254 -15.65 -5.63 21.63
CA ARG A 254 -15.22 -5.78 20.24
C ARG A 254 -13.75 -5.48 20.11
N TYR A 255 -13.08 -6.28 19.31
CA TYR A 255 -11.71 -6.08 18.91
C TYR A 255 -11.69 -5.70 17.42
N PHE A 256 -10.94 -4.66 17.09
CA PHE A 256 -10.76 -4.16 15.74
C PHE A 256 -9.28 -4.28 15.35
N GLY A 257 -9.03 -4.76 14.13
CA GLY A 257 -7.70 -4.75 13.53
C GLY A 257 -7.16 -3.33 13.32
N GLU A 258 -5.91 -3.21 12.95
CA GLU A 258 -5.20 -1.95 12.80
C GLU A 258 -5.79 -1.06 11.70
N ASP A 259 -6.26 -1.67 10.62
CA ASP A 259 -6.92 -1.00 9.49
C ASP A 259 -8.23 -0.35 9.91
N PHE A 260 -9.06 -1.08 10.64
CA PHE A 260 -10.31 -0.55 11.20
C PHE A 260 -10.05 0.48 12.30
N GLY A 261 -9.03 0.24 13.13
CA GLY A 261 -8.58 1.20 14.15
C GLY A 261 -8.16 2.52 13.54
N PHE A 262 -7.38 2.50 12.46
CA PHE A 262 -6.98 3.69 11.72
C PHE A 262 -8.18 4.43 11.13
N CYS A 263 -9.08 3.73 10.44
CA CYS A 263 -10.28 4.34 9.88
C CYS A 263 -11.17 4.97 10.95
N GLN A 264 -11.31 4.33 12.10
CA GLN A 264 -12.13 4.85 13.19
C GLN A 264 -11.53 6.10 13.85
N ARG A 265 -10.19 6.22 13.90
CA ARG A 265 -9.53 7.44 14.37
C ARG A 265 -9.68 8.60 13.40
N TRP A 266 -9.78 8.29 12.11
CA TRP A 266 -9.98 9.31 11.07
C TRP A 266 -11.41 9.83 11.01
N ALA A 267 -12.45 9.01 11.29
CA ALA A 267 -13.87 9.36 11.18
C ALA A 267 -14.32 10.32 12.26
#